data_ba3c87f0515062019aaf2ea420ee6613
#
_entry.id   ba3c87f0515062019aaf2ea420ee6613
#
_cell.length_a   1.000
_cell.length_b   1.000
_cell.length_c   1.000
_cell.angle_alpha   90.00
_cell.angle_beta   90.00
_cell.angle_gamma   90.00
#
_symmetry.space_group_name_H-M   'P 1'
#
loop_
_entity.id
_entity.type
_entity.pdbx_description
1 polymer ?
#
loop_
_entity_poly.entity_id
_entity_poly.type
_entity_poly.pdbx_seq_one_letter_code
_entity_poly.pdbx_strand_id
1 'polypeptide(L)'
;MVKYLKRIVRTAVLLTMVSVLLAYSMGCRAGSNQAPEVTTVQGNNEVNNDVHSVEGAVDFEHELDSYVPKKDNYNFYFTYKIVHPWWDAVALGMEEAQRQYLEQGVTVTYEYMAPDMASAEDQIKRLNQAKKGNYDVIGVDVADEDVISPVLDEMIEDDYKVMTFSSSDASEDCKRIAYVGNTHNYKDGADLTEALCKKLDYKGRVAILVGSEGAPCHEDRAKGAQDVIAKYSDMEIVAIEYDNDSIENAYNLTLDIIAEYPDLDGIICCNMSNPVGAARAITEKGADTVIVGMDHDKEALGYLKDGVIYCLGVQDCYSIGFDTIQVAVKIADGNLPGELYPEKTNEITTIIYQEDAAGMLQLLYGDVL
;
A
#
# COMPACT_ATOMS: atom_id res chain seq x y z
N MET A 1 12.51 5.93 23.65
CA MET A 1 13.98 5.68 23.59
C MET A 1 14.39 5.23 22.19
N VAL A 2 13.65 4.39 21.50
CA VAL A 2 13.95 3.94 20.12
C VAL A 2 13.80 5.06 19.06
N LYS A 3 12.78 5.95 19.19
CA LYS A 3 12.58 7.13 18.30
C LYS A 3 13.74 8.14 18.34
N TYR A 4 14.41 8.30 19.48
CA TYR A 4 15.56 9.21 19.62
C TYR A 4 16.84 8.65 18.95
N LEU A 5 17.01 7.33 18.94
CA LEU A 5 18.16 6.69 18.30
C LEU A 5 18.10 6.79 16.76
N LYS A 6 16.91 6.65 16.15
CA LYS A 6 16.72 6.78 14.68
C LYS A 6 17.04 8.20 14.18
N ARG A 7 16.72 9.23 14.97
CA ARG A 7 17.00 10.62 14.61
C ARG A 7 18.50 10.96 14.68
N ILE A 8 19.25 10.37 15.62
CA ILE A 8 20.70 10.56 15.75
C ILE A 8 21.45 9.87 14.60
N VAL A 9 20.99 8.71 14.15
CA VAL A 9 21.60 7.98 13.03
C VAL A 9 21.42 8.72 11.70
N ARG A 10 20.23 9.29 11.42
CA ARG A 10 20.01 10.08 10.18
C ARG A 10 20.87 11.35 10.13
N THR A 11 21.03 12.05 11.23
CA THR A 11 21.88 13.26 11.29
C THR A 11 23.38 12.92 11.19
N ALA A 12 23.80 11.77 11.67
CA ALA A 12 25.20 11.31 11.57
C ALA A 12 25.55 10.87 10.14
N VAL A 13 24.62 10.24 9.40
CA VAL A 13 24.86 9.81 8.00
C VAL A 13 24.93 11.01 7.05
N LEU A 14 24.12 12.06 7.23
CA LEU A 14 24.24 13.28 6.42
C LEU A 14 25.56 14.04 6.65
N LEU A 15 26.07 14.06 7.88
CA LEU A 15 27.34 14.73 8.20
C LEU A 15 28.57 13.97 7.70
N THR A 16 28.51 12.64 7.55
CA THR A 16 29.60 11.84 7.01
C THR A 16 29.68 11.89 5.48
N MET A 17 28.56 12.06 4.76
CA MET A 17 28.57 12.22 3.30
C MET A 17 29.16 13.56 2.84
N VAL A 18 28.94 14.64 3.57
CA VAL A 18 29.54 15.95 3.25
C VAL A 18 31.06 15.97 3.45
N SER A 19 31.61 15.17 4.37
CA SER A 19 33.06 15.10 4.63
C SER A 19 33.82 14.23 3.61
N VAL A 20 33.19 13.28 2.93
CA VAL A 20 33.82 12.43 1.90
C VAL A 20 33.88 13.14 0.54
N LEU A 21 32.96 14.04 0.22
CA LEU A 21 32.97 14.82 -1.03
C LEU A 21 34.05 15.92 -1.06
N LEU A 22 34.58 16.36 0.08
CA LEU A 22 35.64 17.35 0.16
C LEU A 22 37.07 16.79 0.09
N ALA A 23 37.24 15.45 0.18
CA ALA A 23 38.56 14.79 0.16
C ALA A 23 39.00 14.32 -1.25
N TYR A 24 38.12 14.36 -2.25
CA TYR A 24 38.41 13.86 -3.62
C TYR A 24 38.83 14.95 -4.64
N SER A 25 39.01 16.19 -4.21
CA SER A 25 39.35 17.29 -5.13
C SER A 25 40.84 17.71 -5.17
N MET A 26 41.76 16.98 -4.51
CA MET A 26 43.20 17.28 -4.61
C MET A 26 44.03 16.02 -4.87
N GLY A 27 44.46 15.84 -6.08
CA GLY A 27 45.46 14.82 -6.42
C GLY A 27 45.56 14.57 -7.94
N CYS A 28 46.28 15.47 -8.63
CA CYS A 28 46.63 15.34 -10.04
C CYS A 28 47.84 14.48 -10.31
N ARG A 29 47.81 13.81 -11.43
CA ARG A 29 48.78 13.72 -12.52
C ARG A 29 49.36 12.35 -12.91
N ALA A 30 49.03 12.03 -14.15
CA ALA A 30 49.86 11.48 -15.21
C ALA A 30 50.29 10.02 -15.21
N GLY A 31 49.83 9.30 -16.20
CA GLY A 31 50.35 8.01 -16.67
C GLY A 31 49.52 7.43 -17.81
N SER A 32 49.97 7.65 -19.05
CA SER A 32 49.41 7.11 -20.29
C SER A 32 49.52 5.59 -20.34
N ASN A 33 48.44 4.87 -20.74
CA ASN A 33 48.58 3.68 -21.57
C ASN A 33 47.23 3.31 -22.20
N GLN A 34 47.29 2.88 -23.45
CA GLN A 34 46.25 2.59 -24.43
C GLN A 34 45.29 1.48 -23.98
N ALA A 35 44.01 1.65 -24.31
CA ALA A 35 42.99 0.61 -24.24
C ALA A 35 42.98 -0.22 -25.56
N PRO A 36 42.66 -1.51 -25.54
CA PRO A 36 42.38 -2.29 -26.74
C PRO A 36 40.97 -2.04 -27.25
N GLU A 37 40.84 -1.95 -28.59
CA GLU A 37 39.58 -1.87 -29.32
C GLU A 37 38.69 -3.08 -29.04
N VAL A 38 37.43 -2.84 -28.73
CA VAL A 38 36.38 -3.85 -28.71
C VAL A 38 35.50 -3.65 -29.91
N THR A 39 35.48 -4.67 -30.77
CA THR A 39 34.67 -4.78 -31.95
C THR A 39 33.18 -4.82 -31.62
N THR A 40 32.41 -3.86 -32.13
CA THR A 40 30.96 -3.85 -32.08
C THR A 40 30.34 -4.92 -32.95
N VAL A 41 29.60 -5.84 -32.36
CA VAL A 41 28.62 -6.69 -33.06
C VAL A 41 27.25 -6.03 -32.88
N GLN A 42 26.72 -5.50 -33.98
CA GLN A 42 25.31 -5.04 -34.02
C GLN A 42 24.39 -6.26 -34.04
N GLY A 43 23.65 -6.48 -32.96
CA GLY A 43 22.48 -7.32 -32.90
C GLY A 43 21.28 -6.43 -32.55
N ASN A 44 20.40 -6.16 -33.52
CA ASN A 44 19.11 -5.51 -33.30
C ASN A 44 18.24 -6.47 -32.51
N ASN A 45 18.08 -6.18 -31.24
CA ASN A 45 16.93 -6.58 -30.44
C ASN A 45 16.39 -5.32 -29.80
N GLU A 46 15.28 -4.82 -30.32
CA GLU A 46 14.43 -3.86 -29.60
C GLU A 46 13.86 -4.56 -28.37
N VAL A 47 14.58 -4.46 -27.26
CA VAL A 47 14.02 -4.71 -25.94
C VAL A 47 13.36 -3.39 -25.55
N ASN A 48 12.03 -3.39 -25.45
CA ASN A 48 11.27 -2.35 -24.79
C ASN A 48 11.78 -2.28 -23.35
N ASN A 49 12.70 -1.34 -23.10
CA ASN A 49 13.11 -0.96 -21.76
C ASN A 49 12.08 0.06 -21.22
N ASP A 50 10.91 -0.41 -20.83
CA ASP A 50 10.16 0.26 -19.78
C ASP A 50 10.89 -0.05 -18.45
N VAL A 51 11.90 0.76 -18.16
CA VAL A 51 12.52 0.80 -16.84
C VAL A 51 11.43 1.43 -15.93
N HIS A 52 10.67 0.60 -15.25
CA HIS A 52 9.84 1.02 -14.14
C HIS A 52 10.80 1.52 -13.06
N SER A 53 10.94 2.85 -12.93
CA SER A 53 11.69 3.40 -11.82
C SER A 53 10.88 3.23 -10.55
N VAL A 54 11.45 2.61 -9.54
CA VAL A 54 10.91 2.48 -8.18
C VAL A 54 10.57 3.84 -7.56
N GLU A 55 11.18 4.92 -8.07
CA GLU A 55 10.95 6.32 -7.69
C GLU A 55 9.50 6.81 -7.89
N GLY A 56 8.65 6.10 -8.64
CA GLY A 56 7.26 6.46 -8.85
C GLY A 56 6.25 5.60 -8.06
N ALA A 57 6.72 4.59 -7.31
CA ALA A 57 5.83 3.69 -6.57
C ALA A 57 5.34 4.29 -5.23
N VAL A 58 6.12 5.19 -4.62
CA VAL A 58 5.78 5.94 -3.40
C VAL A 58 6.36 7.34 -3.50
N ASP A 59 5.52 8.36 -3.38
CA ASP A 59 5.92 9.78 -3.47
C ASP A 59 6.23 10.36 -2.08
N PHE A 60 7.48 10.23 -1.63
CA PHE A 60 7.96 10.84 -0.39
C PHE A 60 8.24 12.35 -0.48
N GLU A 61 8.17 12.94 -1.67
CA GLU A 61 8.36 14.37 -1.89
C GLU A 61 7.04 15.14 -2.02
N HIS A 62 5.93 14.51 -1.57
CA HIS A 62 4.59 15.09 -1.62
C HIS A 62 4.53 16.43 -0.88
N GLU A 63 3.93 17.44 -1.48
CA GLU A 63 3.82 18.79 -0.93
C GLU A 63 2.35 19.22 -0.79
N LEU A 64 2.07 20.04 0.23
CA LEU A 64 0.77 20.68 0.37
C LEU A 64 0.46 21.55 -0.87
N ASP A 65 -0.77 21.47 -1.34
CA ASP A 65 -1.22 22.35 -2.40
C ASP A 65 -1.32 23.82 -1.94
N SER A 66 -1.74 24.72 -2.82
CA SER A 66 -1.81 26.15 -2.54
C SER A 66 -2.99 26.58 -1.66
N TYR A 67 -3.72 25.65 -1.06
CA TYR A 67 -4.85 25.95 -0.20
C TYR A 67 -4.40 26.65 1.09
N VAL A 68 -5.08 27.76 1.45
CA VAL A 68 -4.81 28.50 2.70
C VAL A 68 -5.85 28.11 3.73
N PRO A 69 -5.47 27.41 4.82
CA PRO A 69 -6.38 27.04 5.90
C PRO A 69 -7.05 28.24 6.54
N LYS A 70 -8.33 28.10 6.93
CA LYS A 70 -9.14 29.18 7.54
C LYS A 70 -8.98 29.27 9.06
N LYS A 71 -8.39 28.24 9.69
CA LYS A 71 -8.15 28.17 11.14
C LYS A 71 -6.66 27.95 11.42
N ASP A 72 -6.21 28.35 12.60
CA ASP A 72 -4.84 28.08 13.06
C ASP A 72 -4.69 26.70 13.72
N ASN A 73 -5.82 26.04 14.06
CA ASN A 73 -5.82 24.75 14.74
C ASN A 73 -6.91 23.83 14.20
N TYR A 74 -6.55 22.57 13.98
CA TYR A 74 -7.44 21.47 13.57
C TYR A 74 -7.23 20.26 14.46
N ASN A 75 -8.33 19.51 14.73
CA ASN A 75 -8.29 18.29 15.52
C ASN A 75 -9.10 17.19 14.84
N PHE A 76 -8.47 16.07 14.49
CA PHE A 76 -9.09 14.97 13.74
C PHE A 76 -9.10 13.68 14.54
N TYR A 77 -10.00 12.78 14.16
CA TYR A 77 -10.01 11.40 14.62
C TYR A 77 -9.99 10.48 13.41
N PHE A 78 -9.01 9.58 13.36
CA PHE A 78 -8.90 8.58 12.32
C PHE A 78 -8.93 7.18 12.94
N THR A 79 -9.70 6.28 12.33
CA THR A 79 -9.79 4.89 12.74
C THR A 79 -9.64 3.97 11.54
N TYR A 80 -8.84 2.92 11.72
CA TYR A 80 -8.57 1.91 10.70
C TYR A 80 -8.85 0.50 11.27
N LYS A 81 -8.88 -0.52 10.40
CA LYS A 81 -9.48 -1.83 10.73
C LYS A 81 -8.59 -2.72 11.59
N ILE A 82 -7.25 -2.69 11.44
CA ILE A 82 -6.33 -3.60 12.13
C ILE A 82 -4.96 -2.97 12.31
N VAL A 83 -4.22 -3.34 13.36
CA VAL A 83 -2.80 -2.95 13.53
C VAL A 83 -1.93 -3.77 12.57
N HIS A 84 -1.32 -3.11 11.60
CA HIS A 84 -0.48 -3.72 10.59
C HIS A 84 0.60 -2.74 10.12
N PRO A 85 1.82 -3.18 9.70
CA PRO A 85 2.89 -2.29 9.22
C PRO A 85 2.50 -1.38 8.05
N TRP A 86 1.51 -1.75 7.25
CA TRP A 86 0.94 -0.94 6.18
C TRP A 86 0.48 0.44 6.68
N TRP A 87 -0.11 0.48 7.89
CA TRP A 87 -0.58 1.72 8.53
C TRP A 87 0.55 2.61 9.03
N ASP A 88 1.76 2.06 9.23
CA ASP A 88 2.94 2.86 9.58
C ASP A 88 3.34 3.76 8.39
N ALA A 89 3.19 3.30 7.14
CA ALA A 89 3.46 4.10 5.95
C ALA A 89 2.42 5.22 5.76
N VAL A 90 1.13 4.94 6.00
CA VAL A 90 0.05 5.95 6.02
C VAL A 90 0.33 7.00 7.11
N ALA A 91 0.70 6.56 8.32
CA ALA A 91 1.03 7.47 9.42
C ALA A 91 2.21 8.39 9.10
N LEU A 92 3.21 7.92 8.35
CA LEU A 92 4.34 8.76 7.91
C LEU A 92 3.86 9.90 6.99
N GLY A 93 2.95 9.63 6.06
CA GLY A 93 2.35 10.65 5.21
C GLY A 93 1.53 11.66 6.01
N MET A 94 0.72 11.20 6.98
CA MET A 94 -0.02 12.08 7.88
C MET A 94 0.93 12.96 8.72
N GLU A 95 2.03 12.40 9.26
CA GLU A 95 3.04 13.14 10.03
C GLU A 95 3.73 14.20 9.17
N GLU A 96 3.98 13.92 7.89
CA GLU A 96 4.59 14.87 6.96
C GLU A 96 3.65 16.03 6.63
N ALA A 97 2.39 15.75 6.29
CA ALA A 97 1.39 16.81 6.07
C ALA A 97 1.23 17.69 7.32
N GLN A 98 1.15 17.08 8.51
CA GLN A 98 1.12 17.80 9.79
C GLN A 98 2.35 18.71 9.96
N ARG A 99 3.54 18.23 9.61
CA ARG A 99 4.80 19.00 9.69
C ARG A 99 4.77 20.20 8.74
N GLN A 100 4.32 20.01 7.50
CA GLN A 100 4.24 21.09 6.51
C GLN A 100 3.19 22.16 6.90
N TYR A 101 2.03 21.75 7.45
CA TYR A 101 1.06 22.71 8.01
C TYR A 101 1.66 23.51 9.17
N LEU A 102 2.42 22.86 10.07
CA LEU A 102 3.08 23.55 11.17
C LEU A 102 4.09 24.60 10.70
N GLU A 103 4.80 24.33 9.59
CA GLU A 103 5.71 25.32 8.96
C GLU A 103 4.97 26.54 8.38
N GLN A 104 3.67 26.37 8.03
CA GLN A 104 2.79 27.45 7.62
C GLN A 104 2.10 28.16 8.83
N GLY A 105 2.41 27.75 10.06
CA GLY A 105 1.82 28.29 11.28
C GLY A 105 0.47 27.69 11.66
N VAL A 106 0.08 26.58 11.03
CA VAL A 106 -1.18 25.86 11.30
C VAL A 106 -0.89 24.60 12.10
N THR A 107 -1.58 24.42 13.24
CA THR A 107 -1.45 23.23 14.07
C THR A 107 -2.51 22.20 13.69
N VAL A 108 -2.09 21.03 13.23
CA VAL A 108 -2.97 19.86 13.03
C VAL A 108 -2.67 18.85 14.12
N THR A 109 -3.71 18.38 14.82
CA THR A 109 -3.62 17.27 15.77
C THR A 109 -4.59 16.17 15.34
N TYR A 110 -4.27 14.92 15.65
CA TYR A 110 -5.19 13.81 15.38
C TYR A 110 -4.94 12.62 16.30
N GLU A 111 -5.99 11.85 16.54
CA GLU A 111 -5.92 10.49 17.08
C GLU A 111 -5.96 9.50 15.91
N TYR A 112 -5.14 8.45 15.98
CA TYR A 112 -5.03 7.41 14.95
C TYR A 112 -5.19 6.05 15.61
N MET A 113 -6.40 5.50 15.55
CA MET A 113 -6.86 4.42 16.42
C MET A 113 -7.28 3.17 15.63
N ALA A 114 -6.78 2.02 16.04
CA ALA A 114 -7.17 0.71 15.50
C ALA A 114 -7.50 -0.32 16.60
N PRO A 115 -8.28 -1.36 16.28
CA PRO A 115 -8.43 -2.52 17.14
C PRO A 115 -7.22 -3.45 17.01
N ASP A 116 -7.15 -4.43 17.90
CA ASP A 116 -6.18 -5.54 17.81
C ASP A 116 -6.55 -6.54 16.69
N MET A 117 -7.82 -6.59 16.29
CA MET A 117 -8.36 -7.42 15.22
C MET A 117 -9.32 -6.63 14.33
N ALA A 118 -9.40 -6.97 13.04
CA ALA A 118 -10.40 -6.42 12.14
C ALA A 118 -11.81 -6.78 12.61
N SER A 119 -12.63 -5.75 12.94
CA SER A 119 -13.98 -5.94 13.45
C SER A 119 -14.83 -4.69 13.22
N ALA A 120 -15.87 -4.84 12.41
CA ALA A 120 -16.86 -3.77 12.21
C ALA A 120 -17.56 -3.36 13.52
N GLU A 121 -17.85 -4.33 14.41
CA GLU A 121 -18.48 -4.04 15.70
C GLU A 121 -17.58 -3.16 16.61
N ASP A 122 -16.28 -3.45 16.63
CA ASP A 122 -15.33 -2.64 17.38
C ASP A 122 -15.14 -1.26 16.75
N GLN A 123 -15.13 -1.19 15.41
CA GLN A 123 -15.09 0.08 14.70
C GLN A 123 -16.31 0.94 15.03
N ILE A 124 -17.53 0.39 15.10
CA ILE A 124 -18.73 1.09 15.54
C ILE A 124 -18.57 1.64 16.99
N LYS A 125 -17.99 0.86 17.91
CA LYS A 125 -17.73 1.36 19.29
C LYS A 125 -16.79 2.56 19.29
N ARG A 126 -15.73 2.52 18.49
CA ARG A 126 -14.77 3.61 18.35
C ARG A 126 -15.39 4.85 17.70
N LEU A 127 -16.23 4.69 16.66
CA LEU A 127 -17.00 5.79 16.06
C LEU A 127 -17.95 6.43 17.07
N ASN A 128 -18.69 5.63 17.86
CA ASN A 128 -19.53 6.12 18.95
C ASN A 128 -18.74 6.81 20.06
N GLN A 129 -17.49 6.47 20.25
CA GLN A 129 -16.60 7.18 21.18
C GLN A 129 -16.12 8.51 20.55
N ALA A 130 -15.76 8.50 19.26
CA ALA A 130 -15.37 9.71 18.53
C ALA A 130 -16.47 10.78 18.53
N LYS A 131 -17.76 10.38 18.44
CA LYS A 131 -18.92 11.31 18.58
C LYS A 131 -18.91 12.09 19.89
N LYS A 132 -18.23 11.63 20.95
CA LYS A 132 -18.12 12.32 22.24
C LYS A 132 -16.92 13.26 22.32
N GLY A 133 -16.01 13.18 21.39
CA GLY A 133 -14.85 14.07 21.27
C GLY A 133 -15.19 15.37 20.56
N ASN A 134 -14.21 16.26 20.54
CA ASN A 134 -14.35 17.54 19.83
C ASN A 134 -13.43 17.50 18.60
N TYR A 135 -13.84 16.74 17.59
CA TYR A 135 -13.09 16.58 16.34
C TYR A 135 -13.73 17.40 15.21
N ASP A 136 -12.90 18.04 14.41
CA ASP A 136 -13.34 18.79 13.23
C ASP A 136 -13.78 17.86 12.08
N VAL A 137 -13.12 16.69 11.98
CA VAL A 137 -13.43 15.64 10.99
C VAL A 137 -13.12 14.27 11.60
N ILE A 138 -13.94 13.29 11.25
CA ILE A 138 -13.75 11.88 11.59
C ILE A 138 -13.47 11.12 10.28
N GLY A 139 -12.31 10.44 10.20
CA GLY A 139 -11.91 9.64 9.06
C GLY A 139 -11.94 8.15 9.39
N VAL A 140 -12.39 7.33 8.43
CA VAL A 140 -12.67 5.91 8.62
C VAL A 140 -12.10 5.08 7.47
N ASP A 141 -11.23 4.12 7.76
CA ASP A 141 -10.98 3.00 6.87
C ASP A 141 -12.01 1.91 7.15
N VAL A 142 -12.87 1.62 6.18
CA VAL A 142 -14.06 0.80 6.37
C VAL A 142 -13.72 -0.68 6.52
N ALA A 143 -14.11 -1.26 7.67
CA ALA A 143 -13.84 -2.66 7.98
C ALA A 143 -14.82 -3.62 7.27
N ASP A 144 -16.06 -3.18 7.10
CA ASP A 144 -17.15 -3.92 6.44
C ASP A 144 -18.12 -2.89 5.88
N GLU A 145 -18.33 -2.91 4.58
CA GLU A 145 -19.10 -1.89 3.86
C GLU A 145 -20.58 -1.88 4.28
N ASP A 146 -21.20 -3.06 4.36
CA ASP A 146 -22.63 -3.22 4.66
C ASP A 146 -22.97 -2.79 6.09
N VAL A 147 -22.02 -2.98 7.01
CA VAL A 147 -22.19 -2.71 8.44
C VAL A 147 -21.85 -1.25 8.78
N ILE A 148 -20.80 -0.70 8.19
CA ILE A 148 -20.27 0.62 8.56
C ILE A 148 -20.97 1.76 7.81
N SER A 149 -21.32 1.60 6.53
CA SER A 149 -21.93 2.69 5.75
C SER A 149 -23.19 3.29 6.38
N PRO A 150 -24.15 2.49 6.92
CA PRO A 150 -25.30 3.06 7.64
C PRO A 150 -24.92 3.85 8.89
N VAL A 151 -23.85 3.47 9.58
CA VAL A 151 -23.37 4.20 10.78
C VAL A 151 -22.78 5.54 10.40
N LEU A 152 -22.05 5.60 9.27
CA LEU A 152 -21.51 6.87 8.75
C LEU A 152 -22.64 7.81 8.32
N ASP A 153 -23.68 7.28 7.68
CA ASP A 153 -24.87 8.06 7.27
C ASP A 153 -25.58 8.67 8.50
N GLU A 154 -25.80 7.87 9.55
CA GLU A 154 -26.36 8.38 10.82
C GLU A 154 -25.48 9.49 11.41
N MET A 155 -24.16 9.34 11.41
CA MET A 155 -23.27 10.37 11.91
C MET A 155 -23.37 11.67 11.10
N ILE A 156 -23.49 11.57 9.78
CA ILE A 156 -23.62 12.75 8.90
C ILE A 156 -24.98 13.43 9.10
N GLU A 157 -26.06 12.67 9.32
CA GLU A 157 -27.38 13.21 9.70
C GLU A 157 -27.36 13.92 11.07
N ASP A 158 -26.45 13.53 11.95
CA ASP A 158 -26.17 14.17 13.24
C ASP A 158 -25.17 15.36 13.11
N ASP A 159 -24.91 15.88 11.91
CA ASP A 159 -24.03 16.99 11.59
C ASP A 159 -22.51 16.74 11.84
N TYR A 160 -22.08 15.47 11.99
CA TYR A 160 -20.65 15.15 12.00
C TYR A 160 -20.07 15.21 10.60
N LYS A 161 -18.85 15.73 10.47
CA LYS A 161 -18.08 15.68 9.23
C LYS A 161 -17.32 14.37 9.15
N VAL A 162 -17.72 13.50 8.23
CA VAL A 162 -17.16 12.17 8.06
C VAL A 162 -16.57 12.00 6.67
N MET A 163 -15.37 11.47 6.60
CA MET A 163 -14.71 11.03 5.37
C MET A 163 -14.24 9.58 5.52
N THR A 164 -13.98 8.92 4.40
CA THR A 164 -13.30 7.63 4.37
C THR A 164 -11.89 7.79 3.80
N PHE A 165 -10.99 6.87 4.13
CA PHE A 165 -9.61 6.90 3.63
C PHE A 165 -9.03 5.49 3.54
N SER A 166 -7.87 5.34 2.86
CA SER A 166 -7.12 4.10 2.74
C SER A 166 -7.51 3.26 1.51
N SER A 167 -7.54 1.94 1.63
CA SER A 167 -7.92 1.05 0.53
C SER A 167 -9.38 0.60 0.57
N SER A 168 -10.11 0.91 1.66
CA SER A 168 -11.51 0.51 1.85
C SER A 168 -12.42 1.72 2.01
N ASP A 169 -13.26 1.98 1.02
CA ASP A 169 -14.31 3.01 1.05
C ASP A 169 -15.64 2.44 1.62
N ALA A 170 -16.58 3.31 1.92
CA ALA A 170 -17.96 2.97 2.20
C ALA A 170 -18.73 2.71 0.88
N SER A 171 -19.97 2.22 0.99
CA SER A 171 -20.83 1.99 -0.16
C SER A 171 -21.01 3.25 -1.03
N GLU A 172 -21.26 3.05 -2.31
CA GLU A 172 -21.38 4.15 -3.30
C GLU A 172 -22.49 5.16 -2.96
N ASP A 173 -23.52 4.74 -2.25
CA ASP A 173 -24.64 5.57 -1.82
C ASP A 173 -24.46 6.16 -0.40
N CYS A 174 -23.36 5.86 0.27
CA CYS A 174 -23.02 6.46 1.57
C CYS A 174 -22.77 7.97 1.45
N LYS A 175 -23.30 8.72 2.40
CA LYS A 175 -23.25 10.20 2.43
C LYS A 175 -21.91 10.77 2.89
N ARG A 176 -20.86 9.96 3.06
CA ARG A 176 -19.53 10.47 3.43
C ARG A 176 -19.10 11.62 2.52
N ILE A 177 -18.35 12.58 3.08
CA ILE A 177 -18.02 13.81 2.35
C ILE A 177 -17.00 13.54 1.24
N ALA A 178 -15.96 12.73 1.53
CA ALA A 178 -14.93 12.37 0.57
C ALA A 178 -14.30 11.02 0.91
N TYR A 179 -13.63 10.43 -0.07
CA TYR A 179 -12.72 9.30 0.08
C TYR A 179 -11.34 9.65 -0.41
N VAL A 180 -10.30 9.30 0.35
CA VAL A 180 -8.89 9.42 -0.05
C VAL A 180 -8.24 8.05 0.00
N GLY A 181 -7.88 7.51 -1.16
CA GLY A 181 -7.24 6.20 -1.21
C GLY A 181 -7.30 5.53 -2.58
N ASN A 182 -7.17 4.21 -2.58
CA ASN A 182 -7.16 3.43 -3.79
C ASN A 182 -8.58 3.16 -4.30
N THR A 183 -8.97 3.77 -5.42
CA THR A 183 -10.27 3.56 -6.07
C THR A 183 -10.25 2.44 -7.12
N HIS A 184 -9.12 1.76 -7.33
CA HIS A 184 -8.92 0.81 -8.41
C HIS A 184 -8.68 -0.63 -7.93
N ASN A 185 -9.14 -0.98 -6.72
CA ASN A 185 -8.91 -2.30 -6.13
C ASN A 185 -9.28 -3.48 -7.05
N TYR A 186 -10.43 -3.40 -7.74
CA TYR A 186 -10.80 -4.39 -8.76
C TYR A 186 -9.76 -4.51 -9.86
N LYS A 187 -9.27 -3.38 -10.35
CA LYS A 187 -8.24 -3.36 -11.41
C LYS A 187 -6.91 -3.92 -10.90
N ASP A 188 -6.52 -3.64 -9.67
CA ASP A 188 -5.29 -4.17 -9.07
C ASP A 188 -5.31 -5.69 -9.01
N GLY A 189 -6.41 -6.29 -8.55
CA GLY A 189 -6.61 -7.74 -8.58
C GLY A 189 -6.59 -8.30 -10.00
N ALA A 190 -7.20 -7.60 -10.94
CA ALA A 190 -7.20 -7.99 -12.35
C ALA A 190 -5.80 -7.92 -12.98
N ASP A 191 -5.05 -6.84 -12.74
CA ASP A 191 -3.71 -6.64 -13.32
C ASP A 191 -2.69 -7.66 -12.75
N LEU A 192 -2.71 -7.92 -11.44
CA LEU A 192 -1.88 -8.96 -10.82
C LEU A 192 -2.20 -10.35 -11.38
N THR A 193 -3.48 -10.64 -11.56
CA THR A 193 -3.92 -11.93 -12.12
C THR A 193 -3.55 -12.06 -13.58
N GLU A 194 -3.63 -11.00 -14.37
CA GLU A 194 -3.18 -11.01 -15.76
C GLU A 194 -1.67 -11.24 -15.84
N ALA A 195 -0.86 -10.66 -14.92
CA ALA A 195 0.57 -10.92 -14.83
C ALA A 195 0.84 -12.41 -14.50
N LEU A 196 0.07 -13.03 -13.61
CA LEU A 196 0.15 -14.46 -13.31
C LEU A 196 -0.24 -15.30 -14.53
N CYS A 197 -1.37 -15.01 -15.18
CA CYS A 197 -1.82 -15.74 -16.36
C CYS A 197 -0.76 -15.71 -17.48
N LYS A 198 -0.17 -14.55 -17.72
CA LYS A 198 0.93 -14.41 -18.69
C LYS A 198 2.15 -15.23 -18.28
N LYS A 199 2.50 -15.27 -17.00
CA LYS A 199 3.62 -16.08 -16.47
C LYS A 199 3.39 -17.58 -16.66
N LEU A 200 2.12 -18.04 -16.58
CA LEU A 200 1.69 -19.41 -16.73
C LEU A 200 1.30 -19.79 -18.18
N ASP A 201 1.59 -18.94 -19.18
CA ASP A 201 1.16 -19.14 -20.57
C ASP A 201 -0.37 -19.37 -20.70
N TYR A 202 -1.17 -18.69 -19.85
CA TYR A 202 -2.65 -18.69 -19.81
C TYR A 202 -3.28 -20.08 -19.60
N LYS A 203 -2.63 -20.93 -18.83
CA LYS A 203 -3.12 -22.28 -18.46
C LYS A 203 -2.65 -22.65 -17.07
N GLY A 204 -3.47 -23.40 -16.34
CA GLY A 204 -3.11 -23.94 -15.04
C GLY A 204 -4.18 -23.78 -13.98
N ARG A 205 -3.89 -24.28 -12.79
CA ARG A 205 -4.76 -24.30 -11.62
C ARG A 205 -4.26 -23.28 -10.63
N VAL A 206 -5.16 -22.38 -10.19
CA VAL A 206 -4.79 -21.27 -9.30
C VAL A 206 -5.70 -21.20 -8.09
N ALA A 207 -5.17 -20.69 -6.98
CA ALA A 207 -5.93 -20.35 -5.79
C ALA A 207 -5.95 -18.84 -5.59
N ILE A 208 -6.98 -18.33 -4.91
CA ILE A 208 -7.10 -16.94 -4.49
C ILE A 208 -7.10 -16.94 -2.96
N LEU A 209 -6.17 -16.21 -2.36
CA LEU A 209 -6.18 -15.88 -0.95
C LEU A 209 -6.73 -14.46 -0.78
N VAL A 210 -7.79 -14.35 -0.01
CA VAL A 210 -8.48 -13.10 0.29
C VAL A 210 -8.19 -12.70 1.73
N GLY A 211 -8.27 -11.42 2.05
CA GLY A 211 -8.06 -10.97 3.44
C GLY A 211 -9.29 -11.14 4.31
N SER A 212 -9.78 -10.06 4.88
CA SER A 212 -11.00 -10.08 5.69
C SER A 212 -12.23 -10.13 4.79
N GLU A 213 -13.17 -11.02 5.13
CA GLU A 213 -14.48 -11.11 4.48
C GLU A 213 -15.27 -9.82 4.69
N GLY A 214 -15.92 -9.32 3.63
CA GLY A 214 -16.70 -8.08 3.63
C GLY A 214 -15.85 -6.79 3.56
N ALA A 215 -14.52 -6.88 3.56
CA ALA A 215 -13.66 -5.71 3.34
C ALA A 215 -13.62 -5.35 1.84
N PRO A 216 -14.15 -4.17 1.43
CA PRO A 216 -14.34 -3.83 0.02
C PRO A 216 -13.10 -4.01 -0.85
N CYS A 217 -11.94 -3.55 -0.38
CA CYS A 217 -10.71 -3.67 -1.16
C CYS A 217 -10.30 -5.12 -1.42
N HIS A 218 -10.56 -6.03 -0.49
CA HIS A 218 -10.22 -7.46 -0.63
C HIS A 218 -11.20 -8.16 -1.58
N GLU A 219 -12.50 -7.89 -1.43
CA GLU A 219 -13.54 -8.44 -2.27
C GLU A 219 -13.40 -7.96 -3.73
N ASP A 220 -13.12 -6.68 -3.94
CA ASP A 220 -12.91 -6.11 -5.27
C ASP A 220 -11.70 -6.75 -5.97
N ARG A 221 -10.58 -6.91 -5.27
CA ARG A 221 -9.38 -7.58 -5.83
C ARG A 221 -9.66 -9.03 -6.17
N ALA A 222 -10.33 -9.77 -5.28
CA ALA A 222 -10.73 -11.15 -5.52
C ALA A 222 -11.70 -11.25 -6.71
N LYS A 223 -12.64 -10.32 -6.84
CA LYS A 223 -13.56 -10.25 -7.99
C LYS A 223 -12.82 -9.96 -9.29
N GLY A 224 -11.89 -9.00 -9.28
CA GLY A 224 -11.03 -8.70 -10.43
C GLY A 224 -10.23 -9.92 -10.89
N ALA A 225 -9.65 -10.66 -9.93
CA ALA A 225 -8.94 -11.90 -10.19
C ALA A 225 -9.83 -12.97 -10.83
N GLN A 226 -11.01 -13.22 -10.27
CA GLN A 226 -11.96 -14.19 -10.80
C GLN A 226 -12.39 -13.86 -12.23
N ASP A 227 -12.67 -12.58 -12.51
CA ASP A 227 -13.12 -12.13 -13.82
C ASP A 227 -11.99 -12.22 -14.89
N VAL A 228 -10.73 -12.13 -14.48
CA VAL A 228 -9.60 -12.39 -15.40
C VAL A 228 -9.50 -13.87 -15.69
N ILE A 229 -9.46 -14.73 -14.70
CA ILE A 229 -9.37 -16.19 -14.90
C ILE A 229 -10.51 -16.71 -15.79
N ALA A 230 -11.73 -16.19 -15.58
CA ALA A 230 -12.90 -16.59 -16.37
C ALA A 230 -12.79 -16.30 -17.89
N LYS A 231 -11.83 -15.47 -18.33
CA LYS A 231 -11.57 -15.21 -19.76
C LYS A 231 -10.78 -16.34 -20.44
N TYR A 232 -10.10 -17.19 -19.68
CA TYR A 232 -9.15 -18.18 -20.18
C TYR A 232 -9.64 -19.60 -19.88
N SER A 233 -10.05 -20.35 -20.91
CA SER A 233 -10.65 -21.69 -20.77
C SER A 233 -9.72 -22.73 -20.16
N ASP A 234 -8.40 -22.51 -20.23
CA ASP A 234 -7.37 -23.42 -19.74
C ASP A 234 -6.84 -23.02 -18.36
N MET A 235 -7.46 -22.01 -17.73
CA MET A 235 -7.24 -21.60 -16.35
C MET A 235 -8.40 -22.06 -15.45
N GLU A 236 -8.09 -22.53 -14.25
CA GLU A 236 -9.08 -23.01 -13.27
C GLU A 236 -8.79 -22.41 -11.88
N ILE A 237 -9.80 -21.84 -11.23
CA ILE A 237 -9.74 -21.50 -9.81
C ILE A 237 -10.13 -22.72 -9.01
N VAL A 238 -9.21 -23.26 -8.20
CA VAL A 238 -9.45 -24.47 -7.39
C VAL A 238 -9.82 -24.16 -5.95
N ALA A 239 -9.46 -22.99 -5.44
CA ALA A 239 -9.80 -22.55 -4.07
C ALA A 239 -9.90 -21.01 -4.01
N ILE A 240 -10.80 -20.52 -3.15
CA ILE A 240 -10.86 -19.13 -2.71
C ILE A 240 -11.00 -19.17 -1.19
N GLU A 241 -10.01 -18.64 -0.46
CA GLU A 241 -9.93 -18.77 0.99
C GLU A 241 -9.63 -17.43 1.65
N TYR A 242 -10.18 -17.21 2.85
CA TYR A 242 -10.05 -15.97 3.63
C TYR A 242 -9.13 -16.17 4.83
N ASP A 243 -8.04 -15.41 4.88
CA ASP A 243 -7.05 -15.49 5.97
C ASP A 243 -7.33 -14.55 7.15
N ASN A 244 -8.31 -13.66 7.02
CA ASN A 244 -8.65 -12.64 8.03
C ASN A 244 -7.45 -11.73 8.38
N ASP A 245 -6.69 -11.31 7.40
CA ASP A 245 -5.47 -10.48 7.53
C ASP A 245 -4.39 -11.09 8.46
N SER A 246 -4.29 -12.42 8.48
CA SER A 246 -3.34 -13.16 9.30
C SER A 246 -2.33 -13.94 8.47
N ILE A 247 -1.04 -13.59 8.60
CA ILE A 247 0.06 -14.33 7.96
C ILE A 247 0.05 -15.81 8.34
N GLU A 248 -0.28 -16.13 9.60
CA GLU A 248 -0.34 -17.52 10.07
C GLU A 248 -1.49 -18.28 9.40
N ASN A 249 -2.66 -17.64 9.26
CA ASN A 249 -3.78 -18.28 8.55
C ASN A 249 -3.46 -18.45 7.07
N ALA A 250 -2.91 -17.42 6.40
CA ALA A 250 -2.48 -17.51 5.01
C ALA A 250 -1.49 -18.67 4.78
N TYR A 251 -0.52 -18.83 5.70
CA TYR A 251 0.43 -19.94 5.66
C TYR A 251 -0.28 -21.31 5.79
N ASN A 252 -1.18 -21.47 6.79
CA ASN A 252 -1.91 -22.72 7.01
C ASN A 252 -2.83 -23.05 5.83
N LEU A 253 -3.61 -22.08 5.35
CA LEU A 253 -4.48 -22.24 4.17
C LEU A 253 -3.67 -22.66 2.93
N THR A 254 -2.51 -22.04 2.71
CA THR A 254 -1.64 -22.43 1.60
C THR A 254 -1.13 -23.86 1.72
N LEU A 255 -0.76 -24.31 2.93
CA LEU A 255 -0.37 -25.70 3.15
C LEU A 255 -1.51 -26.69 2.82
N ASP A 256 -2.73 -26.35 3.23
CA ASP A 256 -3.92 -27.18 2.98
C ASP A 256 -4.22 -27.22 1.47
N ILE A 257 -4.18 -26.09 0.78
CA ILE A 257 -4.41 -25.99 -0.67
C ILE A 257 -3.37 -26.82 -1.44
N ILE A 258 -2.07 -26.71 -1.12
CA ILE A 258 -1.01 -27.49 -1.78
C ILE A 258 -1.19 -29.00 -1.52
N ALA A 259 -1.65 -29.38 -0.32
CA ALA A 259 -1.88 -30.78 0.01
C ALA A 259 -3.06 -31.37 -0.79
N GLU A 260 -4.11 -30.58 -1.01
CA GLU A 260 -5.30 -30.97 -1.78
C GLU A 260 -5.05 -30.92 -3.29
N TYR A 261 -4.30 -29.91 -3.75
CA TYR A 261 -3.96 -29.66 -5.15
C TYR A 261 -2.44 -29.65 -5.37
N PRO A 262 -1.78 -30.83 -5.43
CA PRO A 262 -0.32 -30.91 -5.59
C PRO A 262 0.22 -30.36 -6.93
N ASP A 263 -0.66 -30.13 -7.88
CA ASP A 263 -0.42 -29.54 -9.20
C ASP A 263 -0.87 -28.06 -9.29
N LEU A 264 -0.88 -27.35 -8.17
CA LEU A 264 -1.21 -25.92 -8.10
C LEU A 264 -0.14 -25.09 -8.80
N ASP A 265 -0.51 -24.37 -9.86
CA ASP A 265 0.40 -23.57 -10.68
C ASP A 265 0.59 -22.16 -10.14
N GLY A 266 -0.44 -21.58 -9.48
CA GLY A 266 -0.34 -20.20 -9.00
C GLY A 266 -1.23 -19.86 -7.81
N ILE A 267 -0.83 -18.78 -7.09
CA ILE A 267 -1.61 -18.18 -6.00
C ILE A 267 -1.71 -16.67 -6.22
N ILE A 268 -2.94 -16.15 -6.14
CA ILE A 268 -3.26 -14.72 -6.19
C ILE A 268 -3.56 -14.26 -4.77
N CYS A 269 -2.84 -13.28 -4.30
CA CYS A 269 -2.89 -12.76 -2.93
C CYS A 269 -3.49 -11.35 -2.92
N CYS A 270 -4.66 -11.17 -2.29
CA CYS A 270 -5.45 -9.95 -2.36
C CYS A 270 -5.16 -8.94 -1.24
N ASN A 271 -4.37 -9.30 -0.22
CA ASN A 271 -3.95 -8.43 0.86
C ASN A 271 -2.45 -8.57 1.17
N MET A 272 -1.96 -7.82 2.17
CA MET A 272 -0.54 -7.81 2.55
C MET A 272 -0.07 -9.07 3.29
N SER A 273 -0.97 -9.78 4.01
CA SER A 273 -0.66 -11.01 4.77
C SER A 273 -0.48 -12.22 3.87
N ASN A 274 -1.31 -12.31 2.82
CA ASN A 274 -1.36 -13.46 1.93
C ASN A 274 0.00 -13.80 1.29
N PRO A 275 0.72 -12.86 0.63
CA PRO A 275 1.95 -13.21 -0.07
C PRO A 275 3.05 -13.68 0.88
N VAL A 276 3.09 -13.17 2.11
CA VAL A 276 4.04 -13.63 3.13
C VAL A 276 3.74 -15.06 3.56
N GLY A 277 2.48 -15.33 3.93
CA GLY A 277 2.06 -16.68 4.35
C GLY A 277 2.23 -17.72 3.24
N ALA A 278 1.80 -17.38 2.01
CA ALA A 278 1.95 -18.23 0.84
C ALA A 278 3.44 -18.53 0.55
N ALA A 279 4.30 -17.51 0.54
CA ALA A 279 5.73 -17.69 0.26
C ALA A 279 6.44 -18.57 1.31
N ARG A 280 6.08 -18.43 2.59
CA ARG A 280 6.57 -19.32 3.66
C ARG A 280 6.19 -20.79 3.39
N ALA A 281 4.91 -21.05 3.06
CA ALA A 281 4.42 -22.39 2.81
C ALA A 281 5.05 -23.03 1.56
N ILE A 282 5.11 -22.28 0.44
CA ILE A 282 5.74 -22.72 -0.81
C ILE A 282 7.22 -23.04 -0.59
N THR A 283 7.95 -22.18 0.12
CA THR A 283 9.37 -22.38 0.43
C THR A 283 9.58 -23.63 1.30
N GLU A 284 8.75 -23.83 2.33
CA GLU A 284 8.84 -24.99 3.21
C GLU A 284 8.60 -26.31 2.47
N LYS A 285 7.61 -26.33 1.58
CA LYS A 285 7.25 -27.55 0.81
C LYS A 285 8.13 -27.76 -0.43
N GLY A 286 8.85 -26.74 -0.87
CA GLY A 286 9.59 -26.77 -2.13
C GLY A 286 8.65 -26.94 -3.32
N ALA A 287 7.45 -26.34 -3.26
CA ALA A 287 6.48 -26.37 -4.34
C ALA A 287 6.86 -25.39 -5.45
N ASP A 288 6.56 -25.75 -6.71
CA ASP A 288 6.80 -24.92 -7.89
C ASP A 288 5.52 -24.15 -8.26
N THR A 289 5.11 -23.25 -7.37
CA THR A 289 3.86 -22.48 -7.49
C THR A 289 4.19 -20.99 -7.58
N VAL A 290 3.69 -20.29 -8.60
CA VAL A 290 3.93 -18.87 -8.83
C VAL A 290 3.03 -18.04 -7.91
N ILE A 291 3.60 -17.08 -7.17
CA ILE A 291 2.85 -16.17 -6.29
C ILE A 291 2.83 -14.77 -6.90
N VAL A 292 1.65 -14.16 -6.98
CA VAL A 292 1.46 -12.73 -7.19
C VAL A 292 0.67 -12.16 -6.01
N GLY A 293 0.94 -10.93 -5.60
CA GLY A 293 0.26 -10.40 -4.42
C GLY A 293 0.28 -8.90 -4.27
N MET A 294 -0.36 -8.44 -3.21
CA MET A 294 -0.47 -7.03 -2.86
C MET A 294 0.56 -6.62 -1.82
N ASP A 295 0.83 -5.33 -1.86
CA ASP A 295 1.53 -4.54 -0.86
C ASP A 295 3.06 -4.80 -0.74
N HIS A 296 3.64 -4.20 0.29
CA HIS A 296 5.08 -3.99 0.40
C HIS A 296 5.64 -4.45 1.76
N ASP A 297 5.04 -5.49 2.37
CA ASP A 297 5.64 -6.06 3.59
C ASP A 297 7.11 -6.39 3.38
N LYS A 298 7.93 -6.13 4.40
CA LYS A 298 9.39 -6.32 4.32
C LYS A 298 9.78 -7.75 3.95
N GLU A 299 9.07 -8.74 4.50
CA GLU A 299 9.32 -10.16 4.22
C GLU A 299 8.86 -10.52 2.81
N ALA A 300 7.69 -10.00 2.36
CA ALA A 300 7.22 -10.18 0.98
C ALA A 300 8.20 -9.60 -0.03
N LEU A 301 8.74 -8.39 0.21
CA LEU A 301 9.81 -7.81 -0.62
C LEU A 301 11.09 -8.65 -0.61
N GLY A 302 11.42 -9.29 0.52
CA GLY A 302 12.51 -10.27 0.59
C GLY A 302 12.26 -11.48 -0.31
N TYR A 303 11.07 -12.05 -0.29
CA TYR A 303 10.68 -13.15 -1.16
C TYR A 303 10.60 -12.75 -2.64
N LEU A 304 10.17 -11.51 -2.94
CA LEU A 304 10.20 -10.96 -4.28
C LEU A 304 11.66 -10.87 -4.80
N LYS A 305 12.57 -10.35 -3.99
CA LYS A 305 14.00 -10.27 -4.29
C LYS A 305 14.61 -11.64 -4.55
N ASP A 306 14.24 -12.65 -3.75
CA ASP A 306 14.72 -14.02 -3.88
C ASP A 306 14.02 -14.81 -5.00
N GLY A 307 13.02 -14.21 -5.68
CA GLY A 307 12.30 -14.79 -6.79
C GLY A 307 11.26 -15.84 -6.40
N VAL A 308 10.88 -15.94 -5.12
CA VAL A 308 9.79 -16.79 -4.61
C VAL A 308 8.43 -16.19 -4.97
N ILE A 309 8.30 -14.87 -4.81
CA ILE A 309 7.15 -14.10 -5.30
C ILE A 309 7.51 -13.56 -6.69
N TYR A 310 6.56 -13.62 -7.62
CA TYR A 310 6.77 -13.17 -8.99
C TYR A 310 6.61 -11.65 -9.15
N CYS A 311 5.52 -11.08 -8.60
CA CYS A 311 5.32 -9.65 -8.57
C CYS A 311 4.44 -9.23 -7.39
N LEU A 312 4.54 -7.95 -7.00
CA LEU A 312 3.72 -7.32 -5.96
C LEU A 312 3.11 -6.02 -6.49
N GLY A 313 1.84 -5.77 -6.14
CA GLY A 313 1.17 -4.48 -6.33
C GLY A 313 1.37 -3.59 -5.11
N VAL A 314 2.23 -2.58 -5.22
CA VAL A 314 2.54 -1.64 -4.13
C VAL A 314 1.63 -0.43 -4.21
N GLN A 315 0.89 -0.15 -3.13
CA GLN A 315 0.05 1.03 -3.00
C GLN A 315 0.87 2.21 -2.45
N ASP A 316 0.62 3.44 -2.93
CA ASP A 316 1.23 4.63 -2.37
C ASP A 316 0.57 5.05 -1.05
N CYS A 317 0.85 4.29 0.00
CA CYS A 317 0.30 4.49 1.34
C CYS A 317 0.72 5.84 1.96
N TYR A 318 1.88 6.36 1.55
CA TYR A 318 2.37 7.64 2.04
C TYR A 318 1.50 8.80 1.52
N SER A 319 1.23 8.83 0.21
CA SER A 319 0.33 9.82 -0.39
C SER A 319 -1.09 9.69 0.16
N ILE A 320 -1.60 8.47 0.41
CA ILE A 320 -2.89 8.27 1.10
C ILE A 320 -2.91 9.01 2.45
N GLY A 321 -1.88 8.83 3.27
CA GLY A 321 -1.79 9.51 4.58
C GLY A 321 -1.70 11.01 4.47
N PHE A 322 -0.86 11.50 3.57
CA PHE A 322 -0.64 12.92 3.32
C PHE A 322 -1.92 13.63 2.88
N ASP A 323 -2.55 13.10 1.83
CA ASP A 323 -3.76 13.67 1.26
C ASP A 323 -4.98 13.53 2.18
N THR A 324 -5.03 12.50 3.03
CA THR A 324 -6.06 12.38 4.07
C THR A 324 -6.05 13.61 5.00
N ILE A 325 -4.89 14.05 5.47
CA ILE A 325 -4.77 15.26 6.31
C ILE A 325 -5.13 16.51 5.50
N GLN A 326 -4.65 16.62 4.27
CA GLN A 326 -4.91 17.78 3.41
C GLN A 326 -6.40 17.95 3.10
N VAL A 327 -7.09 16.86 2.77
CA VAL A 327 -8.54 16.84 2.51
C VAL A 327 -9.33 17.09 3.79
N ALA A 328 -8.94 16.51 4.94
CA ALA A 328 -9.59 16.75 6.22
C ALA A 328 -9.55 18.24 6.62
N VAL A 329 -8.45 18.95 6.40
CA VAL A 329 -8.36 20.41 6.64
C VAL A 329 -9.39 21.16 5.79
N LYS A 330 -9.51 20.83 4.50
CA LYS A 330 -10.48 21.47 3.59
C LYS A 330 -11.92 21.18 4.00
N ILE A 331 -12.25 19.94 4.41
CA ILE A 331 -13.56 19.56 4.94
C ILE A 331 -13.87 20.31 6.24
N ALA A 332 -12.89 20.41 7.15
CA ALA A 332 -13.05 21.14 8.41
C ALA A 332 -13.42 22.61 8.19
N ASP A 333 -12.89 23.21 7.14
CA ASP A 333 -13.18 24.59 6.70
C ASP A 333 -14.51 24.77 5.98
N GLY A 334 -15.25 23.67 5.76
CA GLY A 334 -16.57 23.70 5.13
C GLY A 334 -16.54 23.70 3.59
N ASN A 335 -15.41 23.35 2.97
CA ASN A 335 -15.36 23.18 1.52
C ASN A 335 -15.99 21.85 1.12
N LEU A 336 -16.61 21.82 -0.05
CA LEU A 336 -17.28 20.65 -0.59
C LEU A 336 -16.45 19.97 -1.68
N PRO A 337 -16.68 18.67 -1.95
CA PRO A 337 -16.08 17.97 -3.09
C PRO A 337 -16.40 18.69 -4.41
N GLY A 338 -15.44 18.64 -5.35
CA GLY A 338 -15.53 19.28 -6.65
C GLY A 338 -15.08 20.74 -6.70
N GLU A 339 -14.80 21.37 -5.54
CA GLU A 339 -14.26 22.73 -5.46
C GLU A 339 -12.73 22.73 -5.31
N LEU A 340 -12.22 22.14 -4.23
CA LEU A 340 -10.79 22.12 -3.86
C LEU A 340 -10.20 20.72 -3.74
N TYR A 341 -11.02 19.69 -3.81
CA TYR A 341 -10.64 18.29 -3.83
C TYR A 341 -11.74 17.47 -4.52
N PRO A 342 -11.43 16.32 -5.14
CA PRO A 342 -12.42 15.44 -5.71
C PRO A 342 -13.22 14.72 -4.61
N GLU A 343 -14.38 14.18 -4.95
CA GLU A 343 -15.13 13.31 -4.03
C GLU A 343 -14.35 12.04 -3.68
N LYS A 344 -13.61 11.51 -4.66
CA LYS A 344 -12.69 10.38 -4.48
C LYS A 344 -11.32 10.75 -5.03
N THR A 345 -10.32 10.81 -4.17
CA THR A 345 -8.91 10.92 -4.54
C THR A 345 -8.37 9.51 -4.76
N ASN A 346 -7.75 9.27 -5.91
CA ASN A 346 -7.19 7.97 -6.23
C ASN A 346 -5.67 7.97 -6.09
N GLU A 347 -5.18 7.20 -5.11
CA GLU A 347 -3.76 6.90 -4.97
C GLU A 347 -3.42 5.59 -5.72
N ILE A 348 -2.35 5.63 -6.46
CA ILE A 348 -2.02 4.58 -7.42
C ILE A 348 -1.45 3.32 -6.77
N THR A 349 -1.62 2.19 -7.47
CA THR A 349 -0.89 0.93 -7.24
C THR A 349 0.10 0.70 -8.36
N THR A 350 1.35 0.44 -8.02
CA THR A 350 2.42 0.11 -8.98
C THR A 350 2.80 -1.36 -8.86
N ILE A 351 2.78 -2.11 -9.97
CA ILE A 351 3.27 -3.49 -9.98
C ILE A 351 4.79 -3.47 -10.10
N ILE A 352 5.45 -4.10 -9.12
CA ILE A 352 6.90 -4.25 -9.05
C ILE A 352 7.31 -5.71 -9.22
N TYR A 353 8.51 -5.91 -9.74
CA TYR A 353 9.09 -7.22 -10.00
C TYR A 353 10.40 -7.41 -9.22
N GLN A 354 11.06 -8.56 -9.42
CA GLN A 354 12.28 -8.93 -8.70
C GLN A 354 13.37 -7.86 -8.77
N GLU A 355 13.55 -7.22 -9.93
CA GLU A 355 14.54 -6.15 -10.14
C GLU A 355 14.29 -4.90 -9.31
N ASP A 356 13.03 -4.64 -8.92
CA ASP A 356 12.62 -3.47 -8.13
C ASP A 356 12.77 -3.70 -6.62
N ALA A 357 12.80 -4.96 -6.19
CA ALA A 357 12.69 -5.34 -4.78
C ALA A 357 13.79 -4.73 -3.89
N ALA A 358 15.03 -4.68 -4.37
CA ALA A 358 16.13 -4.09 -3.62
C ALA A 358 15.96 -2.58 -3.42
N GLY A 359 15.49 -1.88 -4.47
CA GLY A 359 15.17 -0.46 -4.40
C GLY A 359 14.03 -0.18 -3.41
N MET A 360 12.96 -0.98 -3.44
CA MET A 360 11.83 -0.85 -2.50
C MET A 360 12.23 -1.13 -1.05
N LEU A 361 13.03 -2.17 -0.79
CA LEU A 361 13.57 -2.43 0.55
C LEU A 361 14.40 -1.26 1.09
N GLN A 362 15.25 -0.68 0.24
CA GLN A 362 16.04 0.50 0.60
C GLN A 362 15.13 1.71 0.87
N LEU A 363 14.14 1.95 0.00
CA LEU A 363 13.25 3.10 0.07
C LEU A 363 12.37 3.08 1.33
N LEU A 364 11.70 1.94 1.59
CA LEU A 364 10.73 1.83 2.68
C LEU A 364 11.36 1.48 4.03
N TYR A 365 12.43 0.70 4.05
CA TYR A 365 12.99 0.13 5.28
C TYR A 365 14.44 0.54 5.57
N GLY A 366 15.09 1.23 4.63
CA GLY A 366 16.47 1.65 4.77
C GLY A 366 17.47 0.49 4.83
N ASP A 367 17.11 -0.67 4.31
CA ASP A 367 17.98 -1.84 4.28
C ASP A 367 19.00 -1.67 3.14
N VAL A 368 20.25 -1.40 3.53
CA VAL A 368 21.40 -1.48 2.64
C VAL A 368 21.80 -2.96 2.57
N LEU A 369 21.75 -3.52 1.39
CA LEU A 369 22.23 -4.88 1.13
C LEU A 369 23.73 -4.95 1.02
#